data_99173ed0f65dcec7097e4dc0609da092
#
_entry.id   99173ed0f65dcec7097e4dc0609da092
#
_cell.length_a   1.000
_cell.length_b   1.000
_cell.length_c   1.000
_cell.angle_alpha   90.00
_cell.angle_beta   90.00
_cell.angle_gamma   90.00
#
_symmetry.space_group_name_H-M   'P 1'
#
loop_
_entity.id
_entity.type
_entity.pdbx_description
1 polymer ?
#
loop_
_entity_poly.entity_id
_entity_poly.type
_entity_poly.pdbx_seq_one_letter_code
_entity_poly.pdbx_strand_id
1 'polypeptide(L)'
;MELLDSEMMKRFIRSAPVNIFFKDTECRYCCASEICNLVSVGENGSIVGKTDLEVQKFPEMGKMYYEDDKKILATGKGSQYISEFPMENGESLYFEIKKSAVRDENGNIIYQKD
;
A
#
# COMPACT_ATOMS: atom_id res chain seq x y z
N MET A 1 17.75 -11.64 -16.89
CA MET A 1 16.79 -12.75 -16.74
C MET A 1 15.94 -12.53 -15.51
N GLU A 2 14.66 -12.60 -15.67
CA GLU A 2 13.76 -12.52 -14.54
C GLU A 2 13.68 -13.88 -13.87
N LEU A 3 13.89 -13.92 -12.56
CA LEU A 3 13.78 -15.14 -11.77
C LEU A 3 12.32 -15.53 -11.53
N LEU A 4 11.43 -14.52 -11.52
CA LEU A 4 10.01 -14.68 -11.25
C LEU A 4 9.22 -13.87 -12.26
N ASP A 5 8.13 -14.43 -12.79
CA ASP A 5 7.23 -13.66 -13.61
C ASP A 5 6.29 -12.80 -12.73
N SER A 6 5.57 -11.90 -13.36
CA SER A 6 4.67 -10.97 -12.68
C SER A 6 3.58 -11.68 -11.88
N GLU A 7 3.00 -12.76 -12.42
CA GLU A 7 1.95 -13.52 -11.74
C GLU A 7 2.48 -14.21 -10.49
N MET A 8 3.67 -14.79 -10.58
CA MET A 8 4.29 -15.46 -9.45
C MET A 8 4.61 -14.46 -8.33
N MET A 9 5.12 -13.29 -8.67
CA MET A 9 5.37 -12.21 -7.71
C MET A 9 4.10 -11.79 -7.00
N LYS A 10 3.00 -11.64 -7.75
CA LYS A 10 1.70 -11.27 -7.16
C LYS A 10 1.20 -12.34 -6.19
N ARG A 11 1.41 -13.62 -6.51
CA ARG A 11 1.03 -14.72 -5.63
C ARG A 11 1.83 -14.70 -4.34
N PHE A 12 3.13 -14.46 -4.41
CA PHE A 12 3.96 -14.36 -3.22
C PHE A 12 3.53 -13.21 -2.33
N ILE A 13 3.25 -12.05 -2.92
CA ILE A 13 2.80 -10.88 -2.17
C ILE A 13 1.44 -11.14 -1.55
N ARG A 14 0.50 -11.73 -2.30
CA ARG A 14 -0.85 -12.04 -1.81
C ARG A 14 -0.82 -12.95 -0.60
N SER A 15 0.05 -13.95 -0.60
CA SER A 15 0.13 -14.94 0.48
C SER A 15 1.13 -14.57 1.57
N ALA A 16 1.81 -13.45 1.47
CA ALA A 16 2.79 -13.04 2.47
C ALA A 16 2.14 -12.87 3.85
N PRO A 17 2.74 -13.42 4.91
CA PRO A 17 2.19 -13.34 6.27
C PRO A 17 2.45 -11.99 6.94
N VAL A 18 2.41 -10.92 6.18
CA VAL A 18 2.63 -9.54 6.61
C VAL A 18 1.69 -8.62 5.84
N ASN A 19 1.43 -7.45 6.39
CA ASN A 19 0.65 -6.43 5.74
C ASN A 19 1.58 -5.67 4.77
N ILE A 20 1.56 -6.06 3.52
CA ILE A 20 2.41 -5.48 2.48
C ILE A 20 1.60 -5.14 1.24
N PHE A 21 1.96 -4.04 0.59
CA PHE A 21 1.33 -3.62 -0.65
C PHE A 21 2.32 -2.92 -1.59
N PHE A 22 1.94 -2.85 -2.84
CA PHE A 22 2.66 -2.06 -3.86
C PHE A 22 1.66 -1.20 -4.59
N LYS A 23 2.05 0.05 -4.88
CA LYS A 23 1.25 1.00 -5.63
C LYS A 23 2.02 1.46 -6.87
N ASP A 24 1.30 1.76 -7.92
CA ASP A 24 1.88 2.33 -9.12
C ASP A 24 2.13 3.85 -8.97
N THR A 25 2.57 4.50 -10.04
CA THR A 25 2.85 5.94 -10.04
C THR A 25 1.59 6.80 -10.03
N GLU A 26 0.41 6.20 -10.14
CA GLU A 26 -0.87 6.89 -10.00
C GLU A 26 -1.47 6.70 -8.61
N CYS A 27 -0.69 6.17 -7.67
CA CYS A 27 -1.10 5.89 -6.30
C CYS A 27 -2.20 4.83 -6.20
N ARG A 28 -2.33 3.96 -7.21
CA ARG A 28 -3.25 2.84 -7.18
C ARG A 28 -2.56 1.59 -6.70
N TYR A 29 -3.23 0.84 -5.85
CA TYR A 29 -2.71 -0.45 -5.41
C TYR A 29 -2.63 -1.40 -6.60
N CYS A 30 -1.46 -1.91 -6.89
CA CYS A 30 -1.28 -2.90 -7.96
C CYS A 30 -1.19 -4.32 -7.44
N CYS A 31 -0.78 -4.51 -6.19
CA CYS A 31 -0.90 -5.80 -5.50
C CYS A 31 -0.81 -5.58 -3.99
N ALA A 32 -1.36 -6.53 -3.24
CA ALA A 32 -1.41 -6.45 -1.78
C ALA A 32 -1.53 -7.85 -1.20
N SER A 33 -1.03 -8.03 0.03
CA SER A 33 -1.24 -9.27 0.76
C SER A 33 -2.72 -9.42 1.14
N GLU A 34 -3.14 -10.66 1.40
CA GLU A 34 -4.52 -10.91 1.87
C GLU A 34 -4.79 -10.19 3.19
N ILE A 35 -3.78 -10.13 4.04
CA ILE A 35 -3.87 -9.40 5.31
C ILE A 35 -4.14 -7.92 5.06
N CYS A 36 -3.46 -7.33 4.09
CA CYS A 36 -3.67 -5.93 3.74
C CYS A 36 -5.10 -5.68 3.25
N ASN A 37 -5.62 -6.55 2.37
CA ASN A 37 -7.00 -6.46 1.90
C ASN A 37 -7.98 -6.60 3.06
N LEU A 38 -7.79 -7.58 3.93
CA LEU A 38 -8.68 -7.83 5.05
C LEU A 38 -8.77 -6.64 5.99
N VAL A 39 -7.64 -6.04 6.33
CA VAL A 39 -7.59 -4.88 7.22
C VAL A 39 -8.25 -3.66 6.56
N SER A 40 -8.07 -3.49 5.27
CA SER A 40 -8.53 -2.28 4.56
C SER A 40 -10.00 -2.34 4.17
N VAL A 41 -10.48 -3.47 3.62
CA VAL A 41 -11.83 -3.56 3.03
C VAL A 41 -12.64 -4.78 3.48
N GLY A 42 -12.10 -5.62 4.36
CA GLY A 42 -12.79 -6.80 4.88
C GLY A 42 -12.66 -8.03 3.96
N GLU A 43 -13.39 -9.09 4.32
CA GLU A 43 -13.20 -10.42 3.74
C GLU A 43 -13.47 -10.53 2.24
N ASN A 44 -14.41 -9.77 1.73
CA ASN A 44 -14.87 -9.91 0.35
C ASN A 44 -14.42 -8.77 -0.55
N GLY A 45 -13.55 -7.91 -0.06
CA GLY A 45 -13.09 -6.76 -0.81
C GLY A 45 -11.70 -6.95 -1.40
N SER A 46 -11.36 -6.06 -2.32
CA SER A 46 -10.01 -5.94 -2.85
C SER A 46 -9.67 -4.46 -3.04
N ILE A 47 -8.46 -4.10 -2.66
CA ILE A 47 -7.96 -2.73 -2.85
C ILE A 47 -7.26 -2.56 -4.19
N VAL A 48 -6.99 -3.64 -4.90
CA VAL A 48 -6.26 -3.59 -6.18
C VAL A 48 -7.00 -2.73 -7.19
N GLY A 49 -6.28 -1.81 -7.82
CA GLY A 49 -6.83 -0.85 -8.78
C GLY A 49 -7.39 0.42 -8.17
N LYS A 50 -7.42 0.53 -6.86
CA LYS A 50 -8.01 1.68 -6.14
C LYS A 50 -6.93 2.54 -5.48
N THR A 51 -7.27 3.80 -5.26
CA THR A 51 -6.43 4.70 -4.45
C THR A 51 -6.92 4.70 -3.01
N ASP A 52 -6.11 5.26 -2.10
CA ASP A 52 -6.54 5.44 -0.71
C ASP A 52 -7.74 6.36 -0.58
N LEU A 53 -7.95 7.28 -1.51
CA LEU A 53 -9.13 8.13 -1.52
C LEU A 53 -10.43 7.31 -1.69
N GLU A 54 -10.34 6.19 -2.41
CA GLU A 54 -11.48 5.31 -2.66
C GLU A 54 -11.62 4.22 -1.59
N VAL A 55 -10.52 3.79 -0.99
CA VAL A 55 -10.46 2.64 -0.11
C VAL A 55 -10.71 2.99 1.35
N GLN A 56 -10.15 4.11 1.82
CA GLN A 56 -10.15 4.40 3.25
C GLN A 56 -11.55 4.79 3.74
N LYS A 57 -11.97 4.15 4.81
CA LYS A 57 -13.27 4.38 5.45
C LYS A 57 -13.42 5.82 5.95
N PHE A 58 -12.31 6.41 6.39
CA PHE A 58 -12.27 7.79 6.89
C PHE A 58 -11.61 8.67 5.83
N PRO A 59 -12.34 9.63 5.24
CA PRO A 59 -11.79 10.46 4.16
C PRO A 59 -10.52 11.21 4.51
N GLU A 60 -10.37 11.63 5.76
CA GLU A 60 -9.17 12.34 6.21
C GLU A 60 -7.93 11.45 6.17
N MET A 61 -8.07 10.20 6.53
CA MET A 61 -6.97 9.23 6.46
C MET A 61 -6.61 8.94 5.00
N GLY A 62 -7.61 8.76 4.16
CA GLY A 62 -7.38 8.53 2.73
C GLY A 62 -6.61 9.67 2.09
N LYS A 63 -7.00 10.90 2.41
CA LYS A 63 -6.33 12.09 1.91
C LYS A 63 -4.89 12.17 2.39
N MET A 64 -4.65 11.88 3.66
CA MET A 64 -3.30 11.90 4.24
C MET A 64 -2.39 10.87 3.56
N TYR A 65 -2.86 9.65 3.38
CA TYR A 65 -2.09 8.60 2.72
C TYR A 65 -1.81 8.94 1.25
N TYR A 66 -2.81 9.46 0.57
CA TYR A 66 -2.68 9.84 -0.84
C TYR A 66 -1.66 10.95 -1.03
N GLU A 67 -1.70 11.98 -0.20
CA GLU A 67 -0.73 13.08 -0.25
C GLU A 67 0.68 12.62 0.10
N ASP A 68 0.82 11.70 1.06
CA ASP A 68 2.11 11.11 1.39
C ASP A 68 2.68 10.32 0.21
N ASP A 69 1.85 9.53 -0.46
CA ASP A 69 2.25 8.77 -1.64
C ASP A 69 2.74 9.71 -2.76
N LYS A 70 2.03 10.79 -3.01
CA LYS A 70 2.44 11.78 -4.01
C LYS A 70 3.77 12.42 -3.67
N LYS A 71 4.01 12.67 -2.40
CA LYS A 71 5.26 13.22 -1.93
C LYS A 71 6.42 12.26 -2.14
N ILE A 72 6.20 10.97 -1.88
CA ILE A 72 7.21 9.93 -2.13
C ILE A 72 7.56 9.89 -3.62
N LEU A 73 6.56 9.93 -4.49
CA LEU A 73 6.77 9.92 -5.94
C LEU A 73 7.52 11.16 -6.41
N ALA A 74 7.26 12.32 -5.82
CA ALA A 74 7.90 13.57 -6.20
C ALA A 74 9.34 13.66 -5.71
N THR A 75 9.64 13.14 -4.52
CA THR A 75 10.94 13.31 -3.87
C THR A 75 11.82 12.07 -3.95
N GLY A 76 11.24 10.90 -4.15
CA GLY A 76 11.95 9.62 -4.07
C GLY A 76 12.35 9.22 -2.67
N LYS A 77 11.93 9.97 -1.66
CA LYS A 77 12.24 9.68 -0.25
C LYS A 77 11.07 8.95 0.38
N GLY A 78 11.37 7.87 1.09
CA GLY A 78 10.36 7.12 1.81
C GLY A 78 9.85 7.85 3.03
N SER A 79 8.85 7.26 3.66
CA SER A 79 8.28 7.77 4.91
C SER A 79 8.12 6.64 5.91
N GLN A 80 8.08 6.99 7.18
CA GLN A 80 7.87 6.05 8.26
C GLN A 80 7.07 6.75 9.37
N TYR A 81 5.96 6.15 9.77
CA TYR A 81 5.11 6.72 10.82
C TYR A 81 4.22 5.65 11.41
N ILE A 82 3.58 5.98 12.55
CA ILE A 82 2.58 5.13 13.17
C ILE A 82 1.20 5.68 12.80
N SER A 83 0.35 4.82 12.27
CA SER A 83 -1.01 5.16 11.91
C SER A 83 -2.00 4.49 12.86
N GLU A 84 -3.02 5.23 13.27
CA GLU A 84 -4.10 4.73 14.09
C GLU A 84 -5.30 4.37 13.23
N PHE A 85 -5.82 3.15 13.40
CA PHE A 85 -7.04 2.70 12.73
C PHE A 85 -8.12 2.52 13.77
N PRO A 86 -9.12 3.40 13.84
CA PRO A 86 -10.23 3.25 14.77
C PRO A 86 -11.07 2.03 14.41
N MET A 87 -11.45 1.26 15.43
CA MET A 87 -12.31 0.09 15.29
C MET A 87 -13.73 0.43 15.74
N GLU A 88 -14.72 -0.34 15.28
CA GLU A 88 -16.13 -0.12 15.62
C GLU A 88 -16.41 -0.28 17.11
N ASN A 89 -15.61 -1.08 17.81
CA ASN A 89 -15.77 -1.33 19.25
C ASN A 89 -15.20 -0.21 20.14
N GLY A 90 -14.73 0.88 19.56
CA GLY A 90 -14.13 1.99 20.29
C GLY A 90 -12.64 1.84 20.55
N GLU A 91 -12.06 0.69 20.23
CA GLU A 91 -10.62 0.48 20.33
C GLU A 91 -9.92 0.94 19.07
N SER A 92 -8.59 1.06 19.11
CA SER A 92 -7.79 1.40 17.95
C SER A 92 -6.70 0.38 17.72
N LEU A 93 -6.41 0.12 16.45
CA LEU A 93 -5.23 -0.62 16.03
C LEU A 93 -4.16 0.38 15.60
N TYR A 94 -2.92 0.11 15.93
CA TYR A 94 -1.79 0.95 15.57
C TYR A 94 -0.86 0.17 14.66
N PHE A 95 -0.51 0.77 13.53
CA PHE A 95 0.41 0.16 12.57
C PHE A 95 1.61 1.04 12.37
N GLU A 96 2.79 0.44 12.38
CA GLU A 96 3.99 1.10 11.89
C GLU A 96 3.99 0.97 10.37
N ILE A 97 3.97 2.10 9.69
CA ILE A 97 3.95 2.15 8.23
C ILE A 97 5.32 2.61 7.73
N LYS A 98 5.90 1.82 6.86
CA LYS A 98 7.15 2.16 6.17
C LYS A 98 6.89 2.13 4.68
N LYS A 99 7.16 3.22 4.01
CA LYS A 99 6.98 3.33 2.56
C LYS A 99 8.29 3.71 1.91
N SER A 100 8.53 3.16 0.74
CA SER A 100 9.70 3.50 -0.05
C SER A 100 9.35 3.50 -1.53
N ALA A 101 10.12 4.26 -2.32
CA ALA A 101 10.02 4.22 -3.76
C ALA A 101 10.75 3.00 -4.30
N VAL A 102 10.19 2.37 -5.33
CA VAL A 102 10.84 1.29 -6.07
C VAL A 102 11.29 1.88 -7.41
N ARG A 103 12.55 1.73 -7.72
CA ARG A 103 13.14 2.31 -8.92
C ARG A 103 13.51 1.24 -9.93
N ASP A 104 13.47 1.59 -11.22
CA ASP A 104 14.02 0.74 -12.25
C ASP A 104 15.55 0.87 -12.31
N GLU A 105 16.18 0.17 -13.23
CA GLU A 105 17.63 0.18 -13.39
C GLU A 105 18.19 1.56 -13.82
N ASN A 106 17.35 2.44 -14.34
CA ASN A 106 17.72 3.80 -14.72
C ASN A 106 17.45 4.83 -13.63
N GLY A 107 17.00 4.37 -12.45
CA GLY A 107 16.71 5.25 -11.33
C GLY A 107 15.32 5.89 -11.33
N ASN A 108 14.48 5.57 -12.30
CA ASN A 108 13.12 6.10 -12.37
C ASN A 108 12.22 5.36 -11.38
N ILE A 109 11.35 6.11 -10.71
CA ILE A 109 10.40 5.52 -9.77
C ILE A 109 9.27 4.86 -10.56
N ILE A 110 9.06 3.57 -10.33
CA ILE A 110 8.04 2.78 -11.01
C ILE A 110 6.94 2.30 -10.08
N TYR A 111 7.24 2.13 -8.79
CA TYR A 111 6.26 1.67 -7.80
C TYR A 111 6.56 2.28 -6.45
N GLN A 112 5.56 2.23 -5.56
CA GLN A 112 5.73 2.47 -4.13
C GLN A 112 5.54 1.15 -3.42
N LYS A 113 6.26 0.97 -2.32
CA LYS A 113 6.22 -0.24 -1.51
C LYS A 113 6.10 0.12 -0.04
N ASP A 114 5.33 -0.63 0.69
CA ASP A 114 5.31 -0.59 2.14
C ASP A 114 6.20 -1.70 2.70
#